data_09bcd60fca9c726aae57ab68e1d966f3
#
_entry.id   09bcd60fca9c726aae57ab68e1d966f3
#
_cell.length_a   1.000
_cell.length_b   1.000
_cell.length_c   1.000
_cell.angle_alpha   90.00
_cell.angle_beta   90.00
_cell.angle_gamma   90.00
#
_symmetry.space_group_name_H-M   'P 1'
#
loop_
_entity.id
_entity.type
_entity.pdbx_description
1 polymer ?
#
loop_
_entity_poly.entity_id
_entity_poly.type
_entity_poly.pdbx_seq_one_letter_code
_entity_poly.pdbx_strand_id
1 'polypeptide(L)'
;MKRERITDEHVAELERHGYVLVPGFLSAREVQWCREAAAYYFPDDDELAAAPDRYTNHRKVATFPFVDDALNRITVHPAILRFLERSYGTTRLRLGESTLQVKYGTRFGAGDDQNLHNDTWGKKSLAYPRDDGLFRQTFMILYYTNVMAGHAPTFVVSQEHTRGMDLLTEHGMTVRPPDLFPELYSKETPVHAEAGSLLIFTGSTLHRGTAMTAETGRRLVHFITYHSAHVTWMQDIAWPSGERPYPDAAALRRFIETSSPHERELIGFPAVADPYWDEVTLRGMAARYPRMDIAPYRKAFHQRSKDVE
;
A
#
# COMPACT_ATOMS: atom_id res chain seq x y z
N MET A 1 22.37 -4.42 -17.07
CA MET A 1 20.90 -4.38 -16.86
C MET A 1 20.65 -4.48 -15.36
N LYS A 2 19.89 -3.56 -14.75
CA LYS A 2 19.43 -3.76 -13.36
C LYS A 2 18.48 -4.96 -13.36
N ARG A 3 18.75 -5.96 -12.51
CA ARG A 3 17.89 -7.14 -12.34
C ARG A 3 16.49 -6.68 -11.95
N GLU A 4 15.48 -7.19 -12.62
CA GLU A 4 14.07 -6.91 -12.31
C GLU A 4 13.75 -7.48 -10.92
N ARG A 5 13.15 -6.66 -10.04
CA ARG A 5 12.86 -7.06 -8.64
C ARG A 5 11.65 -7.98 -8.54
N ILE A 6 10.64 -7.76 -9.40
CA ILE A 6 9.45 -8.62 -9.51
C ILE A 6 9.55 -9.28 -10.89
N THR A 7 9.81 -10.57 -10.92
CA THR A 7 10.05 -11.36 -12.15
C THR A 7 8.75 -11.95 -12.69
N ASP A 8 8.80 -12.50 -13.91
CA ASP A 8 7.66 -13.20 -14.50
C ASP A 8 7.26 -14.46 -13.70
N GLU A 9 8.22 -15.09 -13.02
CA GLU A 9 7.95 -16.22 -12.12
C GLU A 9 7.09 -15.76 -10.94
N HIS A 10 7.39 -14.60 -10.34
CA HIS A 10 6.55 -14.02 -9.27
C HIS A 10 5.15 -13.70 -9.76
N VAL A 11 5.00 -13.23 -11.01
CA VAL A 11 3.70 -12.99 -11.63
C VAL A 11 2.92 -14.29 -11.79
N ALA A 12 3.57 -15.34 -12.29
CA ALA A 12 2.94 -16.67 -12.46
C ALA A 12 2.50 -17.28 -11.11
N GLU A 13 3.30 -17.12 -10.05
CA GLU A 13 2.90 -17.54 -8.70
C GLU A 13 1.70 -16.76 -8.18
N LEU A 14 1.69 -15.43 -8.36
CA LEU A 14 0.55 -14.58 -8.00
C LEU A 14 -0.73 -15.00 -8.73
N GLU A 15 -0.67 -15.28 -10.02
CA GLU A 15 -1.81 -15.74 -10.82
C GLU A 15 -2.30 -17.13 -10.39
N ARG A 16 -1.38 -18.00 -9.99
CA ARG A 16 -1.71 -19.36 -9.56
C ARG A 16 -2.31 -19.41 -8.16
N HIS A 17 -1.66 -18.74 -7.20
CA HIS A 17 -1.95 -18.85 -5.77
C HIS A 17 -2.75 -17.67 -5.22
N GLY A 18 -2.89 -16.57 -5.98
CA GLY A 18 -3.48 -15.32 -5.51
C GLY A 18 -2.55 -14.48 -4.64
N TYR A 19 -1.38 -15.01 -4.31
CA TYR A 19 -0.34 -14.29 -3.57
C TYR A 19 1.05 -14.77 -3.97
N VAL A 20 2.05 -13.92 -3.72
CA VAL A 20 3.48 -14.24 -3.88
C VAL A 20 4.32 -13.46 -2.89
N LEU A 21 5.34 -14.10 -2.32
CA LEU A 21 6.38 -13.43 -1.55
C LEU A 21 7.60 -13.20 -2.44
N VAL A 22 8.08 -11.95 -2.50
CA VAL A 22 9.29 -11.54 -3.23
C VAL A 22 10.40 -11.25 -2.20
N PRO A 23 11.28 -12.21 -1.89
CA PRO A 23 12.35 -12.01 -0.92
C PRO A 23 13.36 -10.96 -1.43
N GLY A 24 13.89 -10.15 -0.52
CA GLY A 24 14.93 -9.16 -0.85
C GLY A 24 14.49 -8.12 -1.89
N PHE A 25 13.19 -7.82 -1.95
CA PHE A 25 12.66 -6.76 -2.84
C PHE A 25 13.34 -5.42 -2.55
N LEU A 26 13.51 -5.04 -1.28
CA LEU A 26 14.32 -3.91 -0.86
C LEU A 26 15.74 -4.37 -0.50
N SER A 27 16.72 -3.57 -0.88
CA SER A 27 18.08 -3.74 -0.39
C SER A 27 18.18 -3.43 1.12
N ALA A 28 19.21 -3.95 1.79
CA ALA A 28 19.46 -3.66 3.19
C ALA A 28 19.54 -2.13 3.49
N ARG A 29 20.07 -1.35 2.55
CA ARG A 29 20.13 0.11 2.65
C ARG A 29 18.76 0.77 2.59
N GLU A 30 17.89 0.33 1.69
CA GLU A 30 16.51 0.84 1.58
C GLU A 30 15.70 0.47 2.83
N VAL A 31 15.86 -0.75 3.36
CA VAL A 31 15.24 -1.18 4.63
C VAL A 31 15.70 -0.30 5.78
N GLN A 32 17.00 -0.02 5.88
CA GLN A 32 17.54 0.84 6.94
C GLN A 32 16.94 2.25 6.86
N TRP A 33 16.93 2.87 5.68
CA TRP A 33 16.31 4.21 5.50
C TRP A 33 14.85 4.23 5.92
N CYS A 34 14.07 3.21 5.53
CA CYS A 34 12.67 3.14 5.91
C CYS A 34 12.48 2.95 7.42
N ARG A 35 13.36 2.19 8.07
CA ARG A 35 13.33 2.00 9.53
C ARG A 35 13.68 3.29 10.28
N GLU A 36 14.69 4.02 9.81
CA GLU A 36 15.08 5.32 10.35
C GLU A 36 13.94 6.35 10.20
N ALA A 37 13.31 6.39 9.01
CA ALA A 37 12.15 7.24 8.77
C ALA A 37 10.94 6.85 9.62
N ALA A 38 10.70 5.56 9.84
CA ALA A 38 9.61 5.06 10.66
C ALA A 38 9.79 5.34 12.16
N ALA A 39 11.02 5.56 12.62
CA ALA A 39 11.32 5.92 14.00
C ALA A 39 10.69 7.26 14.43
N TYR A 40 10.37 8.13 13.47
CA TYR A 40 9.56 9.33 13.76
C TYR A 40 8.16 9.00 14.30
N TYR A 41 7.59 7.87 13.86
CA TYR A 41 6.23 7.48 14.19
C TYR A 41 6.15 6.47 15.32
N PHE A 42 7.14 5.60 15.43
CA PHE A 42 7.09 4.40 16.29
C PHE A 42 8.36 4.26 17.11
N PRO A 43 8.24 4.13 18.44
CA PRO A 43 9.40 3.83 19.29
C PRO A 43 10.02 2.49 18.90
N ASP A 44 11.29 2.34 19.13
CA ASP A 44 11.94 1.04 19.07
C ASP A 44 11.73 0.23 20.35
N ASP A 45 12.27 -1.00 20.39
CA ASP A 45 12.07 -1.90 21.51
C ASP A 45 12.75 -1.38 22.79
N ASP A 46 13.91 -0.70 22.66
CA ASP A 46 14.65 -0.15 23.78
C ASP A 46 13.94 1.08 24.36
N GLU A 47 13.43 1.96 23.51
CA GLU A 47 12.62 3.12 23.93
C GLU A 47 11.33 2.68 24.65
N LEU A 48 10.66 1.63 24.12
CA LEU A 48 9.49 1.04 24.75
C LEU A 48 9.82 0.44 26.11
N ALA A 49 10.93 -0.30 26.20
CA ALA A 49 11.37 -0.92 27.44
C ALA A 49 11.74 0.11 28.50
N ALA A 50 12.37 1.22 28.09
CA ALA A 50 12.78 2.30 28.99
C ALA A 50 11.62 3.14 29.53
N ALA A 51 10.53 3.30 28.77
CA ALA A 51 9.42 4.17 29.14
C ALA A 51 8.04 3.61 28.66
N PRO A 52 7.63 2.41 29.11
CA PRO A 52 6.43 1.74 28.62
C PRO A 52 5.16 2.57 28.79
N ASP A 53 5.02 3.26 29.91
CA ASP A 53 3.84 4.09 30.22
C ASP A 53 3.66 5.26 29.24
N ARG A 54 4.77 5.81 28.73
CA ARG A 54 4.75 6.88 27.73
C ARG A 54 4.10 6.44 26.44
N TYR A 55 4.18 5.15 26.10
CA TYR A 55 3.74 4.59 24.83
C TYR A 55 2.49 3.72 24.93
N THR A 56 1.86 3.59 26.10
CA THR A 56 0.67 2.76 26.32
C THR A 56 -0.44 3.08 25.32
N ASN A 57 -0.66 4.36 25.00
CA ASN A 57 -1.65 4.84 24.04
C ASN A 57 -1.03 5.33 22.74
N HIS A 58 0.20 4.93 22.44
CA HIS A 58 0.88 5.37 21.24
C HIS A 58 0.18 4.85 19.98
N ARG A 59 0.06 5.74 18.98
CA ARG A 59 -0.52 5.37 17.68
C ARG A 59 0.34 4.32 17.00
N LYS A 60 -0.24 3.17 16.68
CA LYS A 60 0.43 2.05 16.01
C LYS A 60 0.26 2.07 14.48
N VAL A 61 -0.22 3.18 13.94
CA VAL A 61 -0.51 3.36 12.52
C VAL A 61 -0.10 4.76 12.08
N ALA A 62 0.60 4.87 10.97
CA ALA A 62 0.88 6.13 10.28
C ALA A 62 0.54 6.00 8.79
N THR A 63 -0.02 7.05 8.18
CA THR A 63 -0.52 7.01 6.81
C THR A 63 0.20 8.01 5.92
N PHE A 64 0.30 7.68 4.63
CA PHE A 64 0.75 8.60 3.59
C PHE A 64 -0.08 9.91 3.58
N PRO A 65 0.55 11.08 3.32
CA PRO A 65 1.97 11.30 3.05
C PRO A 65 2.81 11.29 4.33
N PHE A 66 3.95 10.61 4.29
CA PHE A 66 4.87 10.54 5.42
C PHE A 66 5.75 11.78 5.50
N VAL A 67 6.16 12.11 6.74
CA VAL A 67 7.07 13.25 6.99
C VAL A 67 8.42 13.05 6.30
N ASP A 68 8.92 11.83 6.28
CA ASP A 68 10.17 11.49 5.60
C ASP A 68 9.92 11.00 4.17
N ASP A 69 10.66 11.55 3.21
CA ASP A 69 10.53 11.24 1.79
C ASP A 69 10.93 9.81 1.44
N ALA A 70 11.76 9.13 2.23
CA ALA A 70 12.14 7.74 1.98
C ALA A 70 10.89 6.83 1.90
N LEU A 71 9.96 6.98 2.85
CA LEU A 71 8.72 6.21 2.87
C LEU A 71 7.78 6.58 1.72
N ASN A 72 7.72 7.86 1.36
CA ASN A 72 6.94 8.32 0.21
C ASN A 72 7.50 7.75 -1.11
N ARG A 73 8.83 7.65 -1.25
CA ARG A 73 9.47 7.05 -2.43
C ARG A 73 9.25 5.53 -2.52
N ILE A 74 9.17 4.84 -1.39
CA ILE A 74 8.80 3.42 -1.37
C ILE A 74 7.34 3.24 -1.80
N THR A 75 6.44 4.12 -1.38
CA THR A 75 5.04 4.08 -1.82
C THR A 75 4.93 4.06 -3.34
N VAL A 76 5.70 4.89 -4.04
CA VAL A 76 5.72 4.98 -5.51
C VAL A 76 6.95 4.29 -6.12
N HIS A 77 7.41 3.19 -5.53
CA HIS A 77 8.63 2.51 -5.99
C HIS A 77 8.51 2.04 -7.46
N PRO A 78 9.49 2.39 -8.34
CA PRO A 78 9.36 2.16 -9.78
C PRO A 78 9.15 0.68 -10.17
N ALA A 79 9.67 -0.28 -9.39
CA ALA A 79 9.46 -1.70 -9.67
C ALA A 79 8.01 -2.13 -9.35
N ILE A 80 7.38 -1.54 -8.32
CA ILE A 80 5.97 -1.75 -8.01
C ILE A 80 5.11 -1.19 -9.14
N LEU A 81 5.33 0.06 -9.55
CA LEU A 81 4.54 0.71 -10.60
C LEU A 81 4.61 -0.06 -11.91
N ARG A 82 5.81 -0.44 -12.38
CA ARG A 82 5.96 -1.25 -13.59
C ARG A 82 5.26 -2.59 -13.52
N PHE A 83 5.30 -3.27 -12.37
CA PHE A 83 4.55 -4.51 -12.17
C PHE A 83 3.05 -4.29 -12.30
N LEU A 84 2.50 -3.26 -11.64
CA LEU A 84 1.08 -2.94 -11.68
C LEU A 84 0.61 -2.52 -13.08
N GLU A 85 1.39 -1.69 -13.78
CA GLU A 85 1.11 -1.26 -15.15
C GLU A 85 1.02 -2.45 -16.10
N ARG A 86 1.95 -3.40 -16.02
CA ARG A 86 1.91 -4.64 -16.80
C ARG A 86 0.70 -5.49 -16.42
N SER A 87 0.47 -5.70 -15.13
CA SER A 87 -0.62 -6.54 -14.63
C SER A 87 -2.00 -5.98 -14.98
N TYR A 88 -2.15 -4.64 -14.99
CA TYR A 88 -3.42 -3.98 -15.26
C TYR A 88 -3.61 -3.63 -16.76
N GLY A 89 -2.53 -3.65 -17.53
CA GLY A 89 -2.56 -3.22 -18.93
C GLY A 89 -2.82 -1.72 -19.10
N THR A 90 -2.54 -0.93 -18.08
CA THR A 90 -2.74 0.52 -18.08
C THR A 90 -1.76 1.22 -17.15
N THR A 91 -1.32 2.42 -17.54
CA THR A 91 -0.54 3.32 -16.67
C THR A 91 -1.42 4.17 -15.75
N ARG A 92 -2.75 4.13 -15.95
CA ARG A 92 -3.70 4.91 -15.14
C ARG A 92 -4.02 4.17 -13.84
N LEU A 93 -3.18 4.40 -12.84
CA LEU A 93 -3.27 3.80 -11.52
C LEU A 93 -3.75 4.82 -10.49
N ARG A 94 -4.30 4.32 -9.38
CA ARG A 94 -4.62 5.08 -8.16
C ARG A 94 -4.03 4.40 -6.96
N LEU A 95 -3.46 5.19 -6.07
CA LEU A 95 -3.04 4.76 -4.75
C LEU A 95 -4.26 4.76 -3.82
N GLY A 96 -4.68 3.58 -3.40
CA GLY A 96 -5.81 3.41 -2.49
C GLY A 96 -5.41 3.43 -1.02
N GLU A 97 -4.19 2.98 -0.70
CA GLU A 97 -3.65 3.00 0.66
C GLU A 97 -2.12 3.02 0.64
N SER A 98 -1.54 3.71 1.60
CA SER A 98 -0.14 3.57 1.99
C SER A 98 -0.06 3.84 3.49
N THR A 99 0.16 2.77 4.26
CA THR A 99 0.00 2.80 5.71
C THR A 99 1.11 1.99 6.38
N LEU A 100 1.87 2.62 7.26
CA LEU A 100 2.76 1.93 8.18
C LEU A 100 1.97 1.37 9.36
N GLN A 101 2.26 0.15 9.73
CA GLN A 101 1.72 -0.46 10.95
C GLN A 101 2.82 -1.15 11.74
N VAL A 102 2.71 -1.07 13.05
CA VAL A 102 3.61 -1.74 13.98
C VAL A 102 2.80 -2.60 14.95
N LYS A 103 3.30 -3.81 15.22
CA LYS A 103 2.91 -4.65 16.36
C LYS A 103 4.16 -4.90 17.20
N TYR A 104 4.00 -4.85 18.51
CA TYR A 104 5.07 -5.13 19.46
C TYR A 104 4.79 -6.45 20.18
N GLY A 105 5.83 -7.00 20.82
CA GLY A 105 5.73 -8.21 21.62
C GLY A 105 4.64 -8.15 22.69
N THR A 106 4.30 -9.30 23.29
CA THR A 106 3.18 -9.44 24.22
C THR A 106 3.23 -8.48 25.42
N ARG A 107 4.42 -8.06 25.83
CA ARG A 107 4.61 -7.04 26.88
C ARG A 107 3.97 -5.69 26.57
N PHE A 108 3.73 -5.37 25.31
CA PHE A 108 3.28 -4.05 24.85
C PHE A 108 1.95 -4.11 24.09
N GLY A 109 1.20 -5.17 24.30
CA GLY A 109 -0.08 -5.41 23.62
C GLY A 109 0.12 -6.11 22.27
N ALA A 110 -0.01 -7.40 22.27
CA ALA A 110 0.24 -8.31 21.16
C ALA A 110 -0.59 -8.04 19.90
N GLY A 111 -1.65 -7.25 20.01
CA GLY A 111 -2.71 -7.15 19.00
C GLY A 111 -3.62 -8.38 19.01
N ASP A 112 -4.56 -8.44 18.10
CA ASP A 112 -5.57 -9.50 18.01
C ASP A 112 -5.35 -10.35 16.76
N ASP A 113 -5.81 -11.60 16.82
CA ASP A 113 -6.01 -12.43 15.67
C ASP A 113 -7.25 -11.97 14.89
N GLN A 114 -7.08 -11.83 13.59
CA GLN A 114 -8.20 -11.58 12.69
C GLN A 114 -8.80 -12.90 12.22
N ASN A 115 -10.08 -12.89 11.87
CA ASN A 115 -10.66 -13.97 11.09
C ASN A 115 -10.20 -13.90 9.64
N LEU A 116 -10.16 -15.05 8.94
CA LEU A 116 -9.94 -15.09 7.50
C LEU A 116 -10.95 -14.19 6.79
N HIS A 117 -10.46 -13.36 5.87
CA HIS A 117 -11.28 -12.41 5.12
C HIS A 117 -10.62 -12.08 3.77
N ASN A 118 -11.39 -11.48 2.89
CA ASN A 118 -10.88 -10.77 1.72
C ASN A 118 -11.14 -9.28 1.88
N ASP A 119 -10.33 -8.46 1.22
CA ASP A 119 -10.38 -7.00 1.37
C ASP A 119 -11.15 -6.28 0.24
N THR A 120 -11.57 -6.98 -0.80
CA THR A 120 -12.13 -6.37 -2.00
C THR A 120 -13.51 -5.74 -1.78
N TRP A 121 -14.32 -6.30 -0.88
CA TRP A 121 -15.68 -5.85 -0.64
C TRP A 121 -15.88 -5.37 0.79
N GLY A 122 -16.66 -4.31 0.96
CA GLY A 122 -17.07 -3.79 2.26
C GLY A 122 -16.04 -2.89 2.97
N LYS A 123 -14.75 -3.07 2.74
CA LYS A 123 -13.70 -2.22 3.32
C LYS A 123 -13.10 -1.25 2.30
N LYS A 124 -12.94 -1.70 1.07
CA LYS A 124 -12.15 -1.00 0.05
C LYS A 124 -12.97 -0.62 -1.19
N SER A 125 -14.21 -1.09 -1.31
CA SER A 125 -15.08 -0.84 -2.45
C SER A 125 -16.52 -0.59 -2.01
N LEU A 126 -17.19 0.37 -2.66
CA LEU A 126 -18.61 0.65 -2.46
C LEU A 126 -19.50 -0.25 -3.31
N ALA A 127 -19.00 -0.81 -4.40
CA ALA A 127 -19.73 -1.67 -5.32
C ALA A 127 -19.12 -3.08 -5.35
N TYR A 128 -19.98 -4.09 -5.58
CA TYR A 128 -19.51 -5.48 -5.70
C TYR A 128 -18.51 -5.61 -6.86
N PRO A 129 -17.35 -6.25 -6.66
CA PRO A 129 -16.34 -6.37 -7.70
C PRO A 129 -16.82 -7.22 -8.86
N ARG A 130 -16.52 -6.76 -10.07
CA ARG A 130 -16.79 -7.50 -11.31
C ARG A 130 -15.56 -8.33 -11.70
N ASP A 131 -15.79 -9.47 -12.34
CA ASP A 131 -14.74 -10.36 -12.82
C ASP A 131 -14.38 -10.12 -14.30
N ASP A 132 -14.45 -8.87 -14.74
CA ASP A 132 -14.18 -8.49 -16.13
C ASP A 132 -12.77 -7.89 -16.36
N GLY A 133 -11.89 -8.02 -15.37
CA GLY A 133 -10.52 -7.48 -15.43
C GLY A 133 -10.42 -5.97 -15.27
N LEU A 134 -11.52 -5.23 -15.25
CA LEU A 134 -11.55 -3.79 -14.96
C LEU A 134 -11.41 -3.52 -13.47
N PHE A 135 -11.92 -4.44 -12.65
CA PHE A 135 -11.84 -4.37 -11.19
C PHE A 135 -10.59 -5.06 -10.68
N ARG A 136 -9.43 -4.44 -10.90
CA ARG A 136 -8.16 -4.95 -10.38
C ARG A 136 -7.70 -4.12 -9.19
N GLN A 137 -7.48 -4.80 -8.09
CA GLN A 137 -6.89 -4.25 -6.88
C GLN A 137 -5.78 -5.17 -6.40
N THR A 138 -4.62 -4.59 -6.12
CA THR A 138 -3.46 -5.31 -5.62
C THR A 138 -3.09 -4.78 -4.26
N PHE A 139 -2.91 -5.69 -3.33
CA PHE A 139 -2.49 -5.44 -1.96
C PHE A 139 -1.04 -5.87 -1.79
N MET A 140 -0.29 -5.07 -1.08
CA MET A 140 1.13 -5.31 -0.85
C MET A 140 1.48 -5.06 0.61
N ILE A 141 2.37 -5.88 1.15
CA ILE A 141 2.96 -5.71 2.47
C ILE A 141 4.47 -5.75 2.33
N LEU A 142 5.12 -4.62 2.55
CA LEU A 142 6.57 -4.54 2.69
C LEU A 142 6.96 -4.77 4.15
N TYR A 143 7.92 -5.62 4.37
CA TYR A 143 8.41 -5.97 5.71
C TYR A 143 9.70 -5.22 6.00
N TYR A 144 9.69 -4.37 7.03
CA TYR A 144 10.88 -3.65 7.50
C TYR A 144 11.59 -4.35 8.66
N THR A 145 10.96 -5.37 9.23
CA THR A 145 11.54 -6.26 10.24
C THR A 145 11.36 -7.71 9.79
N ASN A 146 12.16 -8.63 10.34
CA ASN A 146 11.94 -10.04 10.13
C ASN A 146 10.64 -10.47 10.80
N VAL A 147 9.84 -11.25 10.09
CA VAL A 147 8.58 -11.80 10.58
C VAL A 147 8.66 -13.33 10.50
N MET A 148 8.92 -13.94 11.64
CA MET A 148 9.02 -15.38 11.83
C MET A 148 7.86 -15.87 12.71
N ALA A 149 7.85 -17.14 13.06
CA ALA A 149 6.90 -17.65 14.04
C ALA A 149 6.94 -16.80 15.32
N GLY A 150 5.78 -16.42 15.84
CA GLY A 150 5.66 -15.52 16.99
C GLY A 150 5.66 -14.02 16.70
N HIS A 151 6.10 -13.59 15.51
CA HIS A 151 6.13 -12.17 15.12
C HIS A 151 4.91 -11.76 14.28
N ALA A 152 3.73 -12.26 14.61
CA ALA A 152 2.46 -11.91 13.94
C ALA A 152 2.50 -12.10 12.40
N PRO A 153 2.88 -13.28 11.86
CA PRO A 153 2.86 -13.51 10.43
C PRO A 153 1.45 -13.28 9.86
N THR A 154 1.39 -12.80 8.62
CA THR A 154 0.14 -12.85 7.86
C THR A 154 -0.09 -14.30 7.43
N PHE A 155 -1.29 -14.83 7.64
CA PHE A 155 -1.69 -16.11 7.07
C PHE A 155 -2.48 -15.87 5.79
N VAL A 156 -2.25 -16.73 4.80
CA VAL A 156 -2.90 -16.68 3.49
C VAL A 156 -3.44 -18.06 3.12
N VAL A 157 -4.53 -18.09 2.36
CA VAL A 157 -5.05 -19.31 1.75
C VAL A 157 -4.85 -19.22 0.24
N SER A 158 -4.17 -20.21 -0.35
CA SER A 158 -3.96 -20.24 -1.80
C SER A 158 -5.30 -20.30 -2.54
N GLN A 159 -5.41 -19.54 -3.63
CA GLN A 159 -6.57 -19.57 -4.53
C GLN A 159 -6.81 -20.94 -5.17
N GLU A 160 -5.85 -21.84 -5.15
CA GLU A 160 -6.08 -23.26 -5.53
C GLU A 160 -7.13 -23.92 -4.65
N HIS A 161 -7.28 -23.49 -3.40
CA HIS A 161 -8.28 -24.00 -2.44
C HIS A 161 -9.57 -23.19 -2.41
N THR A 162 -9.58 -21.99 -2.99
CA THR A 162 -10.73 -21.06 -2.94
C THR A 162 -11.29 -20.72 -4.32
N ARG A 163 -10.76 -21.35 -5.38
CA ARG A 163 -11.22 -21.13 -6.76
C ARG A 163 -12.70 -21.48 -6.89
N GLY A 164 -13.48 -20.52 -7.40
CA GLY A 164 -14.93 -20.67 -7.54
C GLY A 164 -15.73 -20.39 -6.29
N MET A 165 -15.08 -20.03 -5.17
CA MET A 165 -15.80 -19.54 -3.99
C MET A 165 -16.25 -18.09 -4.21
N ASP A 166 -17.46 -17.78 -3.77
CA ASP A 166 -17.95 -16.41 -3.75
C ASP A 166 -17.13 -15.54 -2.79
N LEU A 167 -16.92 -14.27 -3.16
CA LEU A 167 -16.25 -13.30 -2.30
C LEU A 167 -17.02 -13.04 -1.01
N LEU A 168 -18.35 -13.10 -1.09
CA LEU A 168 -19.24 -13.00 0.07
C LEU A 168 -19.68 -14.40 0.54
N THR A 169 -19.88 -14.54 1.83
CA THR A 169 -20.65 -15.66 2.38
C THR A 169 -22.13 -15.52 2.02
N GLU A 170 -22.92 -16.57 2.22
CA GLU A 170 -24.37 -16.53 2.04
C GLU A 170 -25.07 -15.42 2.87
N HIS A 171 -24.42 -14.94 3.94
CA HIS A 171 -24.90 -13.83 4.77
C HIS A 171 -24.34 -12.45 4.32
N GLY A 172 -23.72 -12.37 3.14
CA GLY A 172 -23.18 -11.13 2.60
C GLY A 172 -21.93 -10.62 3.32
N MET A 173 -21.21 -11.46 4.04
CA MET A 173 -19.98 -11.10 4.76
C MET A 173 -18.73 -11.47 3.97
N THR A 174 -17.67 -10.68 4.13
CA THR A 174 -16.31 -11.01 3.62
C THR A 174 -15.48 -11.80 4.61
N VAL A 175 -15.93 -11.88 5.86
CA VAL A 175 -15.24 -12.55 6.98
C VAL A 175 -15.73 -13.98 7.13
N ARG A 176 -14.79 -14.89 7.35
CA ARG A 176 -15.04 -16.33 7.52
C ARG A 176 -14.51 -16.79 8.88
N PRO A 177 -15.39 -16.87 9.91
CA PRO A 177 -14.99 -17.32 11.24
C PRO A 177 -14.55 -18.78 11.25
N PRO A 178 -13.62 -19.18 12.14
CA PRO A 178 -13.04 -20.52 12.16
C PRO A 178 -14.05 -21.63 12.53
N ASP A 179 -15.07 -21.32 13.32
CA ASP A 179 -16.15 -22.23 13.68
C ASP A 179 -17.08 -22.59 12.52
N LEU A 180 -17.21 -21.68 11.54
CA LEU A 180 -18.03 -21.87 10.34
C LEU A 180 -17.23 -22.37 9.13
N PHE A 181 -15.92 -22.14 9.09
CA PHE A 181 -15.05 -22.45 7.95
C PHE A 181 -13.74 -23.15 8.36
N PRO A 182 -13.79 -24.21 9.21
CA PRO A 182 -12.57 -24.84 9.76
C PRO A 182 -11.67 -25.42 8.66
N GLU A 183 -12.23 -25.84 7.52
CA GLU A 183 -11.49 -26.37 6.37
C GLU A 183 -10.58 -25.32 5.73
N LEU A 184 -10.96 -24.03 5.74
CA LEU A 184 -10.12 -22.95 5.22
C LEU A 184 -8.93 -22.69 6.14
N TYR A 185 -9.14 -22.72 7.45
CA TYR A 185 -8.06 -22.56 8.44
C TYR A 185 -7.08 -23.73 8.40
N SER A 186 -7.51 -24.93 8.00
CA SER A 186 -6.60 -26.06 7.79
C SER A 186 -5.71 -25.91 6.54
N LYS A 187 -6.02 -24.96 5.66
CA LYS A 187 -5.29 -24.68 4.40
C LYS A 187 -4.50 -23.39 4.44
N GLU A 188 -4.58 -22.63 5.53
CA GLU A 188 -3.81 -21.40 5.65
C GLU A 188 -2.31 -21.67 5.83
N THR A 189 -1.50 -20.78 5.26
CA THR A 189 -0.03 -20.84 5.34
C THR A 189 0.50 -19.56 5.93
N PRO A 190 1.37 -19.59 6.95
CA PRO A 190 2.02 -18.39 7.48
C PRO A 190 3.04 -17.85 6.49
N VAL A 191 3.01 -16.55 6.26
CA VAL A 191 4.02 -15.86 5.47
C VAL A 191 5.16 -15.44 6.39
N HIS A 192 6.25 -16.22 6.39
CA HIS A 192 7.51 -15.85 7.03
C HIS A 192 8.31 -14.99 6.07
N ALA A 193 8.77 -13.83 6.52
CA ALA A 193 9.42 -12.85 5.67
C ALA A 193 10.64 -12.24 6.37
N GLU A 194 11.76 -12.19 5.66
CA GLU A 194 12.92 -11.39 6.07
C GLU A 194 12.64 -9.91 5.77
N ALA A 195 13.31 -9.02 6.52
CA ALA A 195 13.26 -7.59 6.25
C ALA A 195 13.70 -7.27 4.81
N GLY A 196 12.92 -6.46 4.13
CA GLY A 196 13.09 -6.16 2.69
C GLY A 196 12.24 -7.02 1.76
N SER A 197 11.54 -8.02 2.25
CA SER A 197 10.61 -8.81 1.45
C SER A 197 9.32 -8.02 1.14
N LEU A 198 8.69 -8.35 0.00
CA LEU A 198 7.40 -7.83 -0.43
C LEU A 198 6.42 -8.99 -0.62
N LEU A 199 5.35 -9.02 0.15
CA LEU A 199 4.19 -9.87 -0.12
C LEU A 199 3.23 -9.12 -1.04
N ILE A 200 2.82 -9.74 -2.14
CA ILE A 200 1.81 -9.24 -3.07
C ILE A 200 0.63 -10.21 -3.04
N PHE A 201 -0.59 -9.71 -2.97
CA PHE A 201 -1.78 -10.54 -3.06
C PHE A 201 -2.95 -9.82 -3.74
N THR A 202 -3.88 -10.59 -4.27
CA THR A 202 -5.09 -10.07 -4.92
C THR A 202 -6.19 -9.78 -3.91
N GLY A 203 -7.14 -8.94 -4.28
CA GLY A 203 -8.27 -8.60 -3.42
C GLY A 203 -9.16 -9.79 -3.03
N SER A 204 -9.17 -10.86 -3.82
CA SER A 204 -9.93 -12.08 -3.54
C SER A 204 -9.18 -13.09 -2.67
N THR A 205 -7.89 -12.88 -2.41
CA THR A 205 -7.09 -13.78 -1.57
C THR A 205 -7.57 -13.75 -0.13
N LEU A 206 -7.96 -14.89 0.39
CA LEU A 206 -8.29 -15.02 1.81
C LEU A 206 -7.01 -14.93 2.64
N HIS A 207 -7.04 -14.04 3.62
CA HIS A 207 -5.91 -13.82 4.50
C HIS A 207 -6.37 -13.34 5.87
N ARG A 208 -5.45 -13.35 6.83
CA ARG A 208 -5.66 -12.77 8.16
C ARG A 208 -4.35 -12.31 8.77
N GLY A 209 -4.41 -11.25 9.56
CA GLY A 209 -3.35 -10.87 10.47
C GLY A 209 -3.47 -11.65 11.79
N THR A 210 -2.34 -11.90 12.45
CA THR A 210 -2.28 -12.59 13.73
C THR A 210 -1.71 -11.72 14.84
N ALA A 211 -1.94 -12.11 16.09
CA ALA A 211 -1.31 -11.48 17.25
C ALA A 211 0.19 -11.80 17.30
N MET A 212 0.95 -10.96 18.01
CA MET A 212 2.30 -11.32 18.45
C MET A 212 2.20 -12.37 19.57
N THR A 213 2.99 -13.42 19.48
CA THR A 213 3.15 -14.41 20.58
C THR A 213 4.53 -14.38 21.18
N ALA A 214 5.50 -13.74 20.50
CA ALA A 214 6.80 -13.44 21.08
C ALA A 214 6.68 -12.36 22.17
N GLU A 215 7.45 -12.49 23.24
CA GLU A 215 7.45 -11.54 24.34
C GLU A 215 8.00 -10.18 23.94
N THR A 216 9.04 -10.17 23.11
CA THR A 216 9.77 -9.00 22.65
C THR A 216 9.82 -8.94 21.13
N GLY A 217 10.38 -7.88 20.59
CA GLY A 217 10.48 -7.63 19.16
C GLY A 217 9.26 -6.92 18.59
N ARG A 218 9.36 -6.58 17.33
CA ARG A 218 8.29 -5.86 16.63
C ARG A 218 8.11 -6.34 15.19
N ARG A 219 6.88 -6.27 14.72
CA ARG A 219 6.54 -6.36 13.30
C ARG A 219 6.26 -4.96 12.79
N LEU A 220 7.17 -4.41 11.99
CA LEU A 220 6.99 -3.13 11.29
C LEU A 220 6.79 -3.41 9.82
N VAL A 221 5.64 -3.02 9.29
CA VAL A 221 5.23 -3.26 7.90
C VAL A 221 4.64 -2.02 7.26
N HIS A 222 4.67 -2.00 5.93
CA HIS A 222 4.08 -0.95 5.11
C HIS A 222 3.07 -1.59 4.16
N PHE A 223 1.79 -1.32 4.40
CA PHE A 223 0.70 -1.70 3.51
C PHE A 223 0.59 -0.70 2.37
N ILE A 224 0.54 -1.20 1.14
CA ILE A 224 0.36 -0.38 -0.06
C ILE A 224 -0.70 -1.04 -0.93
N THR A 225 -1.69 -0.27 -1.35
CA THR A 225 -2.77 -0.77 -2.21
C THR A 225 -2.91 0.13 -3.42
N TYR A 226 -3.04 -0.50 -4.58
CA TYR A 226 -3.31 0.18 -5.84
C TYR A 226 -4.53 -0.43 -6.54
N HIS A 227 -5.22 0.40 -7.30
CA HIS A 227 -6.26 -0.02 -8.23
C HIS A 227 -6.20 0.77 -9.55
N SER A 228 -6.99 0.37 -10.54
CA SER A 228 -7.11 1.12 -11.78
C SER A 228 -7.82 2.46 -11.53
N ALA A 229 -7.32 3.55 -12.11
CA ALA A 229 -7.94 4.87 -12.01
C ALA A 229 -9.30 4.97 -12.73
N HIS A 230 -9.70 3.95 -13.48
CA HIS A 230 -11.02 3.88 -14.11
C HIS A 230 -12.13 3.47 -13.13
N VAL A 231 -11.76 2.97 -11.96
CA VAL A 231 -12.71 2.49 -10.94
C VAL A 231 -12.87 3.58 -9.88
N THR A 232 -13.98 4.29 -9.92
CA THR A 232 -14.24 5.47 -9.07
C THR A 232 -14.92 5.13 -7.73
N TRP A 233 -15.35 3.90 -7.54
CA TRP A 233 -16.00 3.41 -6.31
C TRP A 233 -15.06 2.67 -5.36
N MET A 234 -13.75 2.74 -5.62
CA MET A 234 -12.71 2.24 -4.73
C MET A 234 -12.31 3.29 -3.71
N GLN A 235 -11.74 2.83 -2.60
CA GLN A 235 -11.17 3.70 -1.59
C GLN A 235 -9.98 4.48 -2.16
N ASP A 236 -10.05 5.80 -2.02
CA ASP A 236 -8.94 6.72 -2.30
C ASP A 236 -8.33 7.25 -0.99
N ILE A 237 -7.12 7.81 -1.11
CA ILE A 237 -6.44 8.47 0.01
C ILE A 237 -7.14 9.78 0.36
N ALA A 238 -7.40 9.97 1.65
CA ALA A 238 -7.84 11.26 2.17
C ALA A 238 -6.65 12.24 2.27
N TRP A 239 -6.84 13.46 1.78
CA TRP A 239 -5.80 14.49 1.79
C TRP A 239 -5.74 15.23 3.12
N PRO A 240 -4.54 15.45 3.70
CA PRO A 240 -4.39 16.43 4.77
C PRO A 240 -4.61 17.84 4.23
N SER A 241 -5.27 18.70 5.01
CA SER A 241 -5.46 20.11 4.62
C SER A 241 -4.12 20.81 4.40
N GLY A 242 -3.91 21.34 3.19
CA GLY A 242 -2.69 22.08 2.82
C GLY A 242 -2.59 23.48 3.40
N GLU A 243 -3.64 23.98 4.08
CA GLU A 243 -3.71 25.34 4.65
C GLU A 243 -3.17 25.42 6.08
N ARG A 244 -3.06 24.27 6.76
CA ARG A 244 -2.57 24.23 8.13
C ARG A 244 -1.09 23.77 8.17
N PRO A 245 -0.28 24.32 9.10
CA PRO A 245 1.14 23.98 9.20
C PRO A 245 1.36 22.62 9.89
N TYR A 246 0.61 21.61 9.48
CA TYR A 246 0.82 20.24 9.97
C TYR A 246 1.92 19.54 9.20
N PRO A 247 2.70 18.67 9.84
CA PRO A 247 3.76 17.89 9.18
C PRO A 247 3.25 17.12 7.94
N ASP A 248 2.04 16.58 8.01
CA ASP A 248 1.41 15.82 6.93
C ASP A 248 1.10 16.69 5.70
N ALA A 249 0.61 17.92 5.92
CA ALA A 249 0.35 18.88 4.84
C ALA A 249 1.66 19.32 4.16
N ALA A 250 2.72 19.53 4.95
CA ALA A 250 4.05 19.84 4.43
C ALA A 250 4.64 18.64 3.65
N ALA A 251 4.43 17.42 4.11
CA ALA A 251 4.85 16.19 3.43
C ALA A 251 4.12 16.02 2.08
N LEU A 252 2.80 16.22 2.04
CA LEU A 252 2.04 16.18 0.79
C LEU A 252 2.53 17.22 -0.21
N ARG A 253 2.76 18.46 0.25
CA ARG A 253 3.31 19.53 -0.58
C ARG A 253 4.66 19.13 -1.17
N ARG A 254 5.60 18.63 -0.36
CA ARG A 254 6.90 18.16 -0.85
C ARG A 254 6.76 17.03 -1.85
N PHE A 255 5.88 16.05 -1.58
CA PHE A 255 5.60 14.98 -2.51
C PHE A 255 5.16 15.50 -3.87
N ILE A 256 4.17 16.42 -3.93
CA ILE A 256 3.69 17.04 -5.17
C ILE A 256 4.84 17.80 -5.88
N GLU A 257 5.63 18.56 -5.15
CA GLU A 257 6.72 19.38 -5.71
C GLU A 257 7.88 18.55 -6.26
N THR A 258 8.14 17.36 -5.72
CA THR A 258 9.32 16.54 -6.07
C THR A 258 9.01 15.29 -6.89
N SER A 259 7.75 14.95 -7.05
CA SER A 259 7.30 13.79 -7.82
C SER A 259 7.26 14.08 -9.32
N SER A 260 7.35 13.01 -10.12
CA SER A 260 7.09 13.07 -11.56
C SER A 260 5.59 13.31 -11.82
N PRO A 261 5.21 13.75 -13.04
CA PRO A 261 3.78 13.83 -13.40
C PRO A 261 3.03 12.52 -13.16
N HIS A 262 3.63 11.39 -13.54
CA HIS A 262 3.03 10.07 -13.34
C HIS A 262 2.78 9.73 -11.85
N GLU A 263 3.76 10.00 -10.99
CA GLU A 263 3.61 9.79 -9.54
C GLU A 263 2.51 10.68 -8.94
N ARG A 264 2.33 11.90 -9.45
CA ARG A 264 1.23 12.79 -9.04
C ARG A 264 -0.14 12.24 -9.45
N GLU A 265 -0.25 11.65 -10.65
CA GLU A 265 -1.49 11.03 -11.12
C GLU A 265 -1.97 9.89 -10.21
N LEU A 266 -1.04 9.16 -9.57
CA LEU A 266 -1.38 8.08 -8.62
C LEU A 266 -2.23 8.56 -7.45
N ILE A 267 -2.07 9.83 -7.09
CA ILE A 267 -2.82 10.47 -6.00
C ILE A 267 -3.98 11.34 -6.50
N GLY A 268 -4.37 11.25 -7.74
CA GLY A 268 -5.51 11.99 -8.29
C GLY A 268 -5.19 13.36 -8.87
N PHE A 269 -3.91 13.74 -8.97
CA PHE A 269 -3.54 14.98 -9.65
C PHE A 269 -3.87 14.90 -11.15
N PRO A 270 -4.30 16.00 -11.80
CA PRO A 270 -4.63 15.98 -13.22
C PRO A 270 -3.44 15.51 -14.08
N ALA A 271 -3.72 14.61 -15.04
CA ALA A 271 -2.72 14.14 -15.99
C ALA A 271 -2.15 15.29 -16.84
N VAL A 272 -0.96 15.09 -17.42
CA VAL A 272 -0.30 16.13 -18.25
C VAL A 272 -1.20 16.60 -19.40
N ALA A 273 -1.92 15.69 -20.05
CA ALA A 273 -2.81 15.99 -21.17
C ALA A 273 -4.28 16.31 -20.76
N ASP A 274 -4.56 16.41 -19.46
CA ASP A 274 -5.91 16.65 -18.96
C ASP A 274 -6.45 18.00 -19.44
N PRO A 275 -7.74 18.10 -19.86
CA PRO A 275 -8.40 19.36 -20.23
C PRO A 275 -8.43 20.42 -19.12
N TYR A 276 -8.22 20.02 -17.88
CA TYR A 276 -8.08 20.92 -16.72
C TYR A 276 -7.07 22.04 -16.95
N TRP A 277 -5.99 21.80 -17.74
CA TRP A 277 -4.89 22.75 -17.89
C TRP A 277 -5.22 23.88 -18.86
N ASP A 278 -5.17 25.10 -18.31
CA ASP A 278 -5.20 26.38 -19.03
C ASP A 278 -4.19 27.37 -18.40
N GLU A 279 -4.09 28.59 -18.92
CA GLU A 279 -3.17 29.62 -18.41
C GLU A 279 -3.43 29.98 -16.93
N VAL A 280 -4.70 29.96 -16.50
CA VAL A 280 -5.09 30.31 -15.13
C VAL A 280 -4.68 29.22 -14.17
N THR A 281 -5.00 27.96 -14.48
CA THR A 281 -4.68 26.80 -13.65
C THR A 281 -3.18 26.56 -13.58
N LEU A 282 -2.43 26.70 -14.69
CA LEU A 282 -0.98 26.59 -14.73
C LEU A 282 -0.32 27.65 -13.82
N ARG A 283 -0.78 28.90 -13.88
CA ARG A 283 -0.28 29.98 -13.01
C ARG A 283 -0.61 29.70 -11.54
N GLY A 284 -1.83 29.30 -11.24
CA GLY A 284 -2.25 28.97 -9.88
C GLY A 284 -1.46 27.83 -9.27
N MET A 285 -1.23 26.76 -10.04
CA MET A 285 -0.45 25.61 -9.57
C MET A 285 1.03 25.96 -9.37
N ALA A 286 1.64 26.74 -10.26
CA ALA A 286 3.01 27.23 -10.07
C ALA A 286 3.17 28.10 -8.82
N ALA A 287 2.17 28.93 -8.50
CA ALA A 287 2.15 29.71 -7.27
C ALA A 287 2.00 28.87 -6.01
N ARG A 288 1.14 27.83 -6.05
CA ARG A 288 0.90 26.94 -4.91
C ARG A 288 2.07 26.00 -4.65
N TYR A 289 2.69 25.48 -5.71
CA TYR A 289 3.79 24.49 -5.67
C TYR A 289 5.01 25.03 -6.44
N PRO A 290 5.74 26.00 -5.88
CA PRO A 290 6.76 26.74 -6.63
C PRO A 290 7.97 25.92 -7.06
N ARG A 291 8.18 24.73 -6.46
CA ARG A 291 9.26 23.81 -6.85
C ARG A 291 8.79 22.68 -7.78
N MET A 292 7.49 22.63 -8.10
CA MET A 292 6.96 21.64 -9.02
C MET A 292 7.44 21.94 -10.45
N ASP A 293 7.95 20.92 -11.15
CA ASP A 293 8.17 21.05 -12.59
C ASP A 293 6.83 21.17 -13.32
N ILE A 294 6.51 22.37 -13.77
CA ILE A 294 5.28 22.72 -14.51
C ILE A 294 5.45 22.60 -16.02
N ALA A 295 6.70 22.43 -16.52
CA ALA A 295 7.01 22.46 -17.95
C ALA A 295 6.25 21.38 -18.77
N PRO A 296 6.11 20.12 -18.31
CA PRO A 296 5.34 19.10 -19.04
C PRO A 296 3.89 19.51 -19.30
N TYR A 297 3.24 20.07 -18.28
CA TYR A 297 1.83 20.51 -18.34
C TYR A 297 1.64 21.69 -19.29
N ARG A 298 2.53 22.68 -19.20
CA ARG A 298 2.53 23.84 -20.09
C ARG A 298 2.74 23.43 -21.55
N LYS A 299 3.68 22.53 -21.80
CA LYS A 299 3.94 21.99 -23.14
C LYS A 299 2.71 21.31 -23.72
N ALA A 300 2.07 20.44 -22.97
CA ALA A 300 0.87 19.73 -23.41
C ALA A 300 -0.30 20.69 -23.67
N PHE A 301 -0.50 21.68 -22.82
CA PHE A 301 -1.51 22.72 -23.05
C PHE A 301 -1.30 23.46 -24.36
N HIS A 302 -0.09 23.97 -24.64
CA HIS A 302 0.21 24.69 -25.87
C HIS A 302 0.14 23.82 -27.14
N GLN A 303 0.43 22.51 -27.05
CA GLN A 303 0.23 21.58 -28.17
C GLN A 303 -1.24 21.44 -28.50
N ARG A 304 -2.09 21.18 -27.48
CA ARG A 304 -3.55 21.07 -27.66
C ARG A 304 -4.19 22.34 -28.23
N SER A 305 -3.72 23.53 -27.83
CA SER A 305 -4.23 24.79 -28.36
C SER A 305 -3.92 24.99 -29.85
N LYS A 306 -2.81 24.44 -30.36
CA LYS A 306 -2.45 24.46 -31.77
C LYS A 306 -3.21 23.48 -32.63
N ASP A 307 -3.66 22.36 -32.03
CA ASP A 307 -4.41 21.32 -32.74
C ASP A 307 -5.91 21.70 -32.93
N VAL A 308 -6.34 22.79 -32.31
CA VAL A 308 -7.73 23.32 -32.36
C VAL A 308 -7.85 24.55 -33.28
N GLU A 309 -6.72 25.18 -33.67
CA GLU A 309 -6.64 26.23 -34.70
C GLU A 309 -6.46 25.63 -36.08
#